data_50ed8f3a1e9d89e8a1ee3ab9f2604a5d
#
_entry.id   50ed8f3a1e9d89e8a1ee3ab9f2604a5d
#
_cell.length_a   1.000
_cell.length_b   1.000
_cell.length_c   1.000
_cell.angle_alpha   90.00
_cell.angle_beta   90.00
_cell.angle_gamma   90.00
#
_symmetry.space_group_name_H-M   'P 1'
#
loop_
_entity.id
_entity.type
_entity.pdbx_description
1 polymer ?
#
loop_
_entity_poly.entity_id
_entity_poly.type
_entity_poly.pdbx_seq_one_letter_code
_entity_poly.pdbx_strand_id
1 'polypeptide(L)'
;MRTLMTKRRDFLLAMGATALVVLGAASCKKEARCRNCGMRIDPGSQWRAELVSADGTVTTFDTPRCALQSWRSGKTPAKSLRALDYYDRQSRDGNDVRFVIGGDVVGPMGPDLVPVDPARVSKFIQDHAGQRALRLEEVTLDVLASASPK
;
A
#
# COMPACT_ATOMS: atom_id res chain seq x y z
N MET A 1 -70.55 48.21 -27.49
CA MET A 1 -71.20 48.75 -26.28
C MET A 1 -70.62 48.02 -25.06
N ARG A 2 -70.08 48.80 -24.10
CA ARG A 2 -69.66 48.44 -22.72
C ARG A 2 -68.61 47.35 -22.52
N THR A 3 -67.38 47.70 -22.31
CA THR A 3 -66.76 48.24 -21.06
C THR A 3 -67.02 47.39 -19.83
N LEU A 4 -65.94 46.92 -19.23
CA LEU A 4 -65.56 47.01 -17.81
C LEU A 4 -64.47 46.01 -17.53
N MET A 5 -63.25 46.45 -17.37
CA MET A 5 -62.60 46.91 -16.12
C MET A 5 -62.28 45.82 -15.13
N THR A 6 -61.03 45.64 -15.07
CA THR A 6 -60.19 45.54 -13.84
C THR A 6 -60.38 44.40 -12.85
N LYS A 7 -59.38 43.64 -12.60
CA LYS A 7 -58.75 43.80 -11.28
C LYS A 7 -57.35 43.11 -11.28
N ARG A 8 -56.35 43.92 -11.18
CA ARG A 8 -55.01 43.51 -10.74
C ARG A 8 -55.14 42.93 -9.34
N ARG A 9 -54.62 41.80 -9.12
CA ARG A 9 -54.24 41.36 -7.77
C ARG A 9 -52.88 40.73 -7.85
N ASP A 10 -51.99 41.48 -7.29
CA ASP A 10 -50.57 41.10 -7.04
C ASP A 10 -50.50 39.78 -6.32
N PHE A 11 -49.91 38.80 -6.97
CA PHE A 11 -49.51 37.58 -6.30
C PHE A 11 -47.98 37.67 -6.06
N LEU A 12 -47.65 38.13 -4.88
CA LEU A 12 -46.30 38.10 -4.36
C LEU A 12 -45.84 36.63 -4.27
N LEU A 13 -45.04 36.23 -5.22
CA LEU A 13 -44.29 34.98 -5.15
C LEU A 13 -43.16 35.14 -4.14
N ALA A 14 -43.39 34.62 -2.95
CA ALA A 14 -42.35 34.41 -1.97
C ALA A 14 -41.38 33.37 -2.53
N MET A 15 -40.21 33.83 -2.99
CA MET A 15 -39.06 32.97 -3.30
C MET A 15 -38.52 32.44 -1.99
N GLY A 16 -38.95 31.23 -1.61
CA GLY A 16 -38.30 30.43 -0.58
C GLY A 16 -36.98 29.91 -1.10
N ALA A 17 -35.89 30.57 -0.71
CA ALA A 17 -34.53 30.06 -0.91
C ALA A 17 -34.30 28.86 0.01
N THR A 18 -34.50 27.66 -0.50
CA THR A 18 -34.05 26.41 0.16
C THR A 18 -32.55 26.35 0.02
N ALA A 19 -31.83 26.81 1.05
CA ALA A 19 -30.40 26.57 1.19
C ALA A 19 -30.17 25.07 1.40
N LEU A 20 -29.75 24.38 0.36
CA LEU A 20 -29.20 23.01 0.47
C LEU A 20 -27.90 23.10 1.22
N VAL A 21 -27.92 22.82 2.53
CA VAL A 21 -26.71 22.60 3.32
C VAL A 21 -26.16 21.22 2.92
N VAL A 22 -25.23 21.21 1.98
CA VAL A 22 -24.43 20.01 1.70
C VAL A 22 -23.49 19.82 2.89
N LEU A 23 -23.90 19.00 3.85
CA LEU A 23 -22.98 18.48 4.86
C LEU A 23 -21.97 17.60 4.11
N GLY A 24 -20.81 18.18 3.78
CA GLY A 24 -19.66 17.43 3.34
C GLY A 24 -19.26 16.46 4.46
N ALA A 25 -19.62 15.19 4.34
CA ALA A 25 -19.08 14.14 5.17
C ALA A 25 -17.56 14.13 4.92
N ALA A 26 -16.80 14.78 5.80
CA ALA A 26 -15.35 14.61 5.87
C ALA A 26 -15.10 13.15 6.21
N SER A 27 -14.93 12.32 5.17
CA SER A 27 -14.49 10.96 5.32
C SER A 27 -13.07 11.02 5.89
N CYS A 28 -12.95 10.86 7.21
CA CYS A 28 -11.67 10.61 7.85
C CYS A 28 -11.12 9.31 7.25
N LYS A 29 -10.29 9.41 6.21
CA LYS A 29 -9.55 8.25 5.69
C LYS A 29 -8.67 7.74 6.81
N LYS A 30 -9.09 6.66 7.43
CA LYS A 30 -8.32 5.99 8.47
C LYS A 30 -6.96 5.62 7.87
N GLU A 31 -5.89 6.14 8.44
CA GLU A 31 -4.54 5.84 7.99
C GLU A 31 -4.28 4.34 8.02
N ALA A 32 -3.79 3.81 6.90
CA ALA A 32 -3.42 2.40 6.82
C ALA A 32 -2.19 2.15 7.69
N ARG A 33 -2.27 1.15 8.57
CA ARG A 33 -1.16 0.72 9.44
C ARG A 33 -0.76 -0.71 9.15
N CYS A 34 0.52 -0.95 9.18
CA CYS A 34 1.09 -2.27 9.01
C CYS A 34 0.66 -3.20 10.16
N ARG A 35 0.05 -4.33 9.81
CA ARG A 35 -0.43 -5.30 10.81
C ARG A 35 0.69 -6.00 11.57
N ASN A 36 1.91 -5.97 11.05
CA ASN A 36 3.05 -6.62 11.69
C ASN A 36 3.76 -5.69 12.70
N CYS A 37 4.08 -4.46 12.30
CA CYS A 37 4.86 -3.52 13.11
C CYS A 37 4.08 -2.29 13.62
N GLY A 38 2.85 -2.06 13.15
CA GLY A 38 2.01 -0.93 13.56
C GLY A 38 2.36 0.40 12.88
N MET A 39 3.44 0.48 12.11
CA MET A 39 3.83 1.71 11.42
C MET A 39 2.79 2.12 10.39
N ARG A 40 2.69 3.43 10.15
CA ARG A 40 1.89 3.99 9.06
C ARG A 40 2.44 3.51 7.73
N ILE A 41 1.57 3.06 6.85
CA ILE A 41 1.93 2.67 5.48
C ILE A 41 1.82 3.91 4.60
N ASP A 42 2.94 4.36 4.04
CA ASP A 42 2.95 5.40 3.02
C ASP A 42 2.52 4.78 1.66
N PRO A 43 1.42 5.25 1.06
CA PRO A 43 0.99 4.74 -0.25
C PRO A 43 2.01 4.94 -1.36
N GLY A 44 2.91 5.94 -1.24
CA GLY A 44 3.99 6.23 -2.19
C GLY A 44 5.28 5.47 -1.92
N SER A 45 5.37 4.71 -0.82
CA SER A 45 6.59 4.01 -0.45
C SER A 45 6.97 2.93 -1.47
N GLN A 46 8.23 2.91 -1.88
CA GLN A 46 8.81 1.82 -2.68
C GLN A 46 8.96 0.51 -1.90
N TRP A 47 8.85 0.56 -0.58
CA TRP A 47 8.96 -0.61 0.30
C TRP A 47 7.66 -1.35 0.48
N ARG A 48 6.55 -0.78 0.04
CA ARG A 48 5.23 -1.40 0.22
C ARG A 48 5.18 -2.79 -0.38
N ALA A 49 4.63 -3.73 0.39
CA ALA A 49 4.38 -5.09 -0.05
C ALA A 49 2.94 -5.52 0.27
N GLU A 50 2.42 -6.48 -0.47
CA GLU A 50 1.05 -6.94 -0.36
C GLU A 50 1.01 -8.47 -0.27
N LEU A 51 0.23 -8.99 0.68
CA LEU A 51 -0.14 -10.38 0.72
C LEU A 51 -1.53 -10.58 0.11
N VAL A 52 -1.65 -11.56 -0.75
CA VAL A 52 -2.92 -11.93 -1.39
C VAL A 52 -3.36 -13.28 -0.83
N SER A 53 -4.52 -13.32 -0.17
CA SER A 53 -5.10 -14.55 0.36
C SER A 53 -5.75 -15.39 -0.74
N ALA A 54 -6.18 -16.61 -0.39
CA ALA A 54 -6.82 -17.53 -1.33
C ALA A 54 -8.15 -16.99 -1.89
N ASP A 55 -8.88 -16.19 -1.11
CA ASP A 55 -10.13 -15.52 -1.49
C ASP A 55 -9.93 -14.22 -2.30
N GLY A 56 -8.66 -13.84 -2.57
CA GLY A 56 -8.31 -12.61 -3.29
C GLY A 56 -8.20 -11.36 -2.41
N THR A 57 -8.42 -11.46 -1.11
CA THR A 57 -8.23 -10.33 -0.19
C THR A 57 -6.77 -9.89 -0.17
N VAL A 58 -6.54 -8.58 -0.30
CA VAL A 58 -5.21 -7.98 -0.28
C VAL A 58 -4.96 -7.30 1.06
N THR A 59 -3.86 -7.67 1.70
CA THR A 59 -3.38 -7.02 2.92
C THR A 59 -2.05 -6.34 2.64
N THR A 60 -2.00 -5.03 2.85
CA THR A 60 -0.80 -4.21 2.61
C THR A 60 0.06 -4.11 3.87
N PHE A 61 1.37 -4.15 3.67
CA PHE A 61 2.41 -3.99 4.68
C PHE A 61 3.37 -2.86 4.26
N ASP A 62 4.07 -2.31 5.22
CA ASP A 62 5.04 -1.23 5.00
C ASP A 62 6.31 -1.72 4.28
N THR A 63 6.70 -2.99 4.53
CA THR A 63 7.90 -3.58 3.91
C THR A 63 7.71 -5.05 3.55
N PRO A 64 8.54 -5.60 2.63
CA PRO A 64 8.57 -7.04 2.32
C PRO A 64 8.87 -7.88 3.56
N ARG A 65 9.76 -7.42 4.44
CA ARG A 65 10.06 -8.12 5.69
C ARG A 65 8.83 -8.27 6.57
N CYS A 66 8.07 -7.21 6.79
CA CYS A 66 6.84 -7.25 7.59
C CYS A 66 5.79 -8.18 6.98
N ALA A 67 5.62 -8.15 5.66
CA ALA A 67 4.71 -9.06 4.96
C ALA A 67 5.13 -10.52 5.16
N LEU A 68 6.40 -10.84 4.92
CA LEU A 68 6.93 -12.20 5.02
C LEU A 68 6.91 -12.71 6.47
N GLN A 69 7.26 -11.88 7.46
CA GLN A 69 7.14 -12.25 8.87
C GLN A 69 5.70 -12.60 9.24
N SER A 70 4.73 -11.80 8.80
CA SER A 70 3.32 -12.05 9.07
C SER A 70 2.81 -13.31 8.37
N TRP A 71 3.28 -13.59 7.16
CA TRP A 71 2.92 -14.77 6.40
C TRP A 71 3.55 -16.05 7.00
N ARG A 72 4.88 -16.06 7.16
CA ARG A 72 5.63 -17.22 7.66
C ARG A 72 5.28 -17.61 9.09
N SER A 73 4.86 -16.63 9.92
CA SER A 73 4.36 -16.90 11.27
C SER A 73 2.89 -17.34 11.34
N GLY A 74 2.18 -17.41 10.20
CA GLY A 74 0.77 -17.77 10.15
C GLY A 74 -0.21 -16.68 10.59
N LYS A 75 0.28 -15.46 10.94
CA LYS A 75 -0.60 -14.34 11.34
C LYS A 75 -1.49 -13.86 10.20
N THR A 76 -0.98 -13.88 8.97
CA THR A 76 -1.72 -13.52 7.77
C THR A 76 -1.56 -14.62 6.74
N PRO A 77 -2.52 -15.55 6.63
CA PRO A 77 -2.51 -16.57 5.60
C PRO A 77 -2.57 -15.94 4.21
N ALA A 78 -1.69 -16.38 3.32
CA ALA A 78 -1.63 -15.87 1.96
C ALA A 78 -1.27 -16.98 0.97
N LYS A 79 -1.65 -16.79 -0.31
CA LYS A 79 -1.22 -17.65 -1.41
C LYS A 79 -0.07 -17.05 -2.20
N SER A 80 0.05 -15.72 -2.19
CA SER A 80 1.13 -15.01 -2.90
C SER A 80 1.50 -13.69 -2.22
N LEU A 81 2.70 -13.23 -2.51
CA LEU A 81 3.25 -11.94 -2.13
C LEU A 81 3.42 -11.10 -3.39
N ARG A 82 3.10 -9.82 -3.32
CA ARG A 82 3.50 -8.81 -4.30
C ARG A 82 4.42 -7.79 -3.66
N ALA A 83 5.48 -7.43 -4.36
CA ALA A 83 6.44 -6.43 -3.92
C ALA A 83 6.86 -5.54 -5.09
N LEU A 84 7.33 -4.34 -4.79
CA LEU A 84 7.80 -3.41 -5.80
C LEU A 84 9.27 -3.70 -6.12
N ASP A 85 9.59 -3.88 -7.41
CA ASP A 85 10.98 -4.00 -7.85
C ASP A 85 11.76 -2.72 -7.52
N TYR A 86 13.00 -2.88 -7.06
CA TYR A 86 13.84 -1.78 -6.64
C TYR A 86 14.10 -0.74 -7.73
N TYR A 87 14.33 -1.16 -8.97
CA TYR A 87 14.74 -0.28 -10.05
C TYR A 87 13.58 0.41 -10.76
N ASP A 88 12.53 -0.35 -11.12
CA ASP A 88 11.45 0.18 -11.92
C ASP A 88 10.15 0.44 -11.14
N ARG A 89 10.12 0.02 -9.86
CA ARG A 89 8.97 0.16 -8.95
C ARG A 89 7.69 -0.52 -9.45
N GLN A 90 7.83 -1.46 -10.37
CA GLN A 90 6.71 -2.25 -10.83
C GLN A 90 6.35 -3.31 -9.78
N SER A 91 5.05 -3.49 -9.55
CA SER A 91 4.56 -4.57 -8.68
C SER A 91 4.76 -5.91 -9.36
N ARG A 92 5.50 -6.80 -8.71
CA ARG A 92 5.82 -8.14 -9.18
C ARG A 92 5.39 -9.20 -8.18
N ASP A 93 5.08 -10.40 -8.67
CA ASP A 93 4.90 -11.55 -7.79
C ASP A 93 6.22 -11.88 -7.07
N GLY A 94 6.12 -12.32 -5.82
CA GLY A 94 7.30 -12.68 -5.04
C GLY A 94 8.15 -13.81 -5.63
N ASN A 95 7.57 -14.65 -6.48
CA ASN A 95 8.30 -15.69 -7.21
C ASN A 95 9.11 -15.14 -8.39
N ASP A 96 8.71 -13.99 -8.93
CA ASP A 96 9.34 -13.36 -10.09
C ASP A 96 10.51 -12.42 -9.72
N VAL A 97 10.73 -12.21 -8.44
CA VAL A 97 11.85 -11.39 -7.93
C VAL A 97 12.85 -12.23 -7.14
N ARG A 98 13.96 -11.61 -6.81
CA ARG A 98 14.90 -12.10 -5.77
C ARG A 98 14.89 -11.09 -4.64
N PHE A 99 14.88 -11.60 -3.42
CA PHE A 99 14.97 -10.79 -2.21
C PHE A 99 16.44 -10.68 -1.80
N VAL A 100 17.05 -9.52 -2.03
CA VAL A 100 18.45 -9.29 -1.66
C VAL A 100 18.49 -8.79 -0.22
N ILE A 101 19.35 -9.41 0.58
CA ILE A 101 19.64 -9.05 1.97
C ILE A 101 21.08 -8.60 2.13
N GLY A 102 21.33 -7.76 3.13
CA GLY A 102 22.62 -7.09 3.34
C GLY A 102 22.80 -5.90 2.40
N GLY A 103 23.92 -5.24 2.53
CA GLY A 103 24.24 -4.06 1.74
C GLY A 103 23.79 -2.75 2.38
N ASP A 104 23.89 -1.67 1.61
CA ASP A 104 23.65 -0.29 2.06
C ASP A 104 22.22 0.21 1.89
N VAL A 105 21.37 -0.55 1.18
CA VAL A 105 19.96 -0.20 0.99
C VAL A 105 19.14 -0.64 2.19
N VAL A 106 18.58 0.33 2.90
CA VAL A 106 17.80 0.10 4.12
C VAL A 106 16.36 0.56 3.96
N GLY A 107 15.46 -0.19 4.56
CA GLY A 107 14.04 0.14 4.63
C GLY A 107 13.70 1.11 5.75
N PRO A 108 12.41 1.45 5.93
CA PRO A 108 11.95 2.38 6.97
C PRO A 108 12.32 1.95 8.40
N MET A 109 12.53 0.66 8.61
CA MET A 109 12.90 0.08 9.91
C MET A 109 14.34 -0.45 9.96
N GLY A 110 15.21 0.03 9.07
CA GLY A 110 16.59 -0.47 8.94
C GLY A 110 16.73 -1.57 7.87
N PRO A 111 17.65 -2.54 8.05
CA PRO A 111 17.87 -3.60 7.07
C PRO A 111 16.59 -4.34 6.71
N ASP A 112 16.36 -4.53 5.43
CA ASP A 112 15.17 -5.19 4.90
C ASP A 112 15.52 -6.12 3.75
N LEU A 113 14.52 -6.76 3.15
CA LEU A 113 14.66 -7.55 1.95
C LEU A 113 14.32 -6.68 0.75
N VAL A 114 15.28 -6.47 -0.14
CA VAL A 114 15.10 -5.66 -1.33
C VAL A 114 14.63 -6.54 -2.49
N PRO A 115 13.41 -6.33 -3.02
CA PRO A 115 12.94 -7.06 -4.19
C PRO A 115 13.65 -6.55 -5.45
N VAL A 116 14.30 -7.44 -6.18
CA VAL A 116 15.09 -7.12 -7.39
C VAL A 116 14.74 -8.11 -8.50
N ASP A 117 14.53 -7.59 -9.70
CA ASP A 117 14.38 -8.41 -10.91
C ASP A 117 15.60 -9.35 -11.05
N PRO A 118 15.40 -10.66 -11.29
CA PRO A 118 16.51 -11.62 -11.41
C PRO A 118 17.61 -11.20 -12.37
N ALA A 119 17.27 -10.53 -13.48
CA ALA A 119 18.23 -10.04 -14.47
C ALA A 119 19.14 -8.92 -13.94
N ARG A 120 18.73 -8.24 -12.85
CA ARG A 120 19.45 -7.10 -12.27
C ARG A 120 20.13 -7.41 -10.93
N VAL A 121 20.00 -8.63 -10.41
CA VAL A 121 20.54 -9.04 -9.12
C VAL A 121 22.05 -8.82 -9.03
N SER A 122 22.81 -9.26 -10.05
CA SER A 122 24.27 -9.11 -10.04
C SER A 122 24.68 -7.64 -9.99
N LYS A 123 23.98 -6.78 -10.75
CA LYS A 123 24.21 -5.35 -10.71
C LYS A 123 23.89 -4.77 -9.33
N PHE A 124 22.76 -5.15 -8.74
CA PHE A 124 22.36 -4.68 -7.41
C PHE A 124 23.40 -5.06 -6.34
N ILE A 125 23.84 -6.31 -6.34
CA ILE A 125 24.86 -6.79 -5.38
C ILE A 125 26.16 -6.00 -5.53
N GLN A 126 26.59 -5.72 -6.76
CA GLN A 126 27.79 -4.94 -7.03
C GLN A 126 27.65 -3.47 -6.59
N ASP A 127 26.53 -2.84 -6.90
CA ASP A 127 26.31 -1.42 -6.62
C ASP A 127 26.03 -1.14 -5.13
N HIS A 128 25.42 -2.08 -4.42
CA HIS A 128 24.90 -1.92 -3.07
C HIS A 128 25.49 -2.86 -2.03
N ALA A 129 26.54 -3.59 -2.38
CA ALA A 129 27.19 -4.57 -1.50
C ALA A 129 26.24 -5.62 -0.91
N GLY A 130 25.21 -6.01 -1.67
CA GLY A 130 24.26 -7.05 -1.26
C GLY A 130 25.00 -8.37 -0.98
N GLN A 131 24.58 -9.08 0.06
CA GLN A 131 25.27 -10.29 0.50
C GLN A 131 24.67 -11.58 -0.06
N ARG A 132 23.36 -11.65 -0.12
CA ARG A 132 22.63 -12.84 -0.58
C ARG A 132 21.38 -12.43 -1.36
N ALA A 133 21.11 -13.14 -2.45
CA ALA A 133 19.84 -13.04 -3.20
C ALA A 133 19.07 -14.34 -3.00
N LEU A 134 17.86 -14.24 -2.47
CA LEU A 134 17.02 -15.34 -2.07
C LEU A 134 15.75 -15.41 -2.94
N ARG A 135 15.30 -16.62 -3.25
CA ARG A 135 13.94 -16.82 -3.77
C ARG A 135 12.93 -16.72 -2.65
N LEU A 136 11.66 -16.57 -3.00
CA LEU A 136 10.58 -16.46 -2.03
C LEU A 136 10.53 -17.63 -1.03
N GLU A 137 10.72 -18.85 -1.51
CA GLU A 137 10.72 -20.07 -0.68
C GLU A 137 11.91 -20.16 0.29
N GLU A 138 13.02 -19.49 -0.04
CA GLU A 138 14.22 -19.47 0.80
C GLU A 138 14.14 -18.45 1.95
N VAL A 139 13.14 -17.55 1.91
CA VAL A 139 12.93 -16.58 2.97
C VAL A 139 12.13 -17.21 4.12
N THR A 140 12.85 -17.78 5.07
CA THR A 140 12.32 -18.40 6.29
C THR A 140 12.28 -17.40 7.46
N LEU A 141 11.66 -17.77 8.58
CA LEU A 141 11.67 -16.95 9.79
C LEU A 141 13.08 -16.73 10.33
N ASP A 142 13.97 -17.71 10.22
CA ASP A 142 15.37 -17.60 10.66
C ASP A 142 16.15 -16.57 9.81
N VAL A 143 15.90 -16.57 8.49
CA VAL A 143 16.47 -15.57 7.58
C VAL A 143 15.97 -14.17 7.96
N LEU A 144 14.66 -14.03 8.21
CA LEU A 144 14.05 -12.75 8.61
C LEU A 144 14.60 -12.26 9.96
N ALA A 145 14.84 -13.16 10.90
CA ALA A 145 15.44 -12.82 12.20
C ALA A 145 16.90 -12.36 12.04
N SER A 146 17.68 -13.04 11.18
CA SER A 146 19.09 -12.68 10.94
C SER A 146 19.28 -11.36 10.19
N ALA A 147 18.30 -10.99 9.35
CA ALA A 147 18.29 -9.72 8.62
C ALA A 147 17.75 -8.54 9.45
N SER A 148 17.32 -8.78 10.69
CA SER A 148 16.85 -7.71 11.59
C SER A 148 18.02 -6.90 12.17
N PRO A 149 17.85 -5.59 12.42
CA PRO A 149 18.84 -4.81 13.16
C PRO A 149 18.99 -5.43 14.56
N LYS A 150 20.24 -5.53 15.02
CA LYS A 150 20.59 -5.97 16.37
C LYS A 150 20.30 -4.85 17.36
#